data_5334c01bdd4e899d040af744cd23603f
#
_entry.id   5334c01bdd4e899d040af744cd23603f
#
_cell.length_a   1.000
_cell.length_b   1.000
_cell.length_c   1.000
_cell.angle_alpha   90.00
_cell.angle_beta   90.00
_cell.angle_gamma   90.00
#
_symmetry.space_group_name_H-M   'P 1'
#
loop_
_entity.id
_entity.type
_entity.pdbx_description
1 polymer ?
#
loop_
_entity_poly.entity_id
_entity_poly.type
_entity_poly.pdbx_seq_one_letter_code
_entity_poly.pdbx_strand_id
1 'polypeptide(L)'
;MPTATLDGTQVAVNDEGFFESPDQWTEAMAVELARAEGIDELTDQHWQVIHFMRKEYAEKGTGPTVRVLGKTSGVSVKELYELFPKGPAKVAAKIAGIPKPRGCI
;
A
#
# COMPACT_ATOMS: atom_id res chain seq x y z
N MET A 1 -12.42 -6.48 16.77
CA MET A 1 -11.71 -6.26 15.48
C MET A 1 -10.42 -5.51 15.72
N PRO A 2 -9.32 -5.92 15.09
CA PRO A 2 -8.07 -5.18 15.25
C PRO A 2 -8.19 -3.76 14.73
N THR A 3 -7.51 -2.86 15.37
CA THR A 3 -7.44 -1.47 14.93
C THR A 3 -6.00 -1.02 14.98
N ALA A 4 -5.67 -0.01 14.19
CA ALA A 4 -4.38 0.66 14.24
C ALA A 4 -4.63 2.14 14.49
N THR A 5 -3.75 2.78 15.24
CA THR A 5 -3.84 4.22 15.45
C THR A 5 -2.81 4.88 14.54
N LEU A 6 -3.29 5.65 13.58
CA LEU A 6 -2.46 6.31 12.58
C LEU A 6 -2.86 7.77 12.52
N ASP A 7 -1.85 8.66 12.62
CA ASP A 7 -2.07 10.10 12.63
C ASP A 7 -3.18 10.50 13.62
N GLY A 8 -3.16 9.87 14.81
CA GLY A 8 -4.12 10.15 15.87
C GLY A 8 -5.53 9.58 15.62
N THR A 9 -5.73 8.81 14.56
CA THR A 9 -7.03 8.28 14.19
C THR A 9 -7.01 6.74 14.27
N GLN A 10 -8.04 6.16 14.86
CA GLN A 10 -8.19 4.70 14.87
C GLN A 10 -8.81 4.24 13.56
N VAL A 11 -8.17 3.27 12.92
CA VAL A 11 -8.67 2.70 11.67
C VAL A 11 -8.83 1.19 11.83
N ALA A 12 -9.84 0.63 11.18
CA ALA A 12 -10.07 -0.81 11.19
C ALA A 12 -9.09 -1.50 10.26
N VAL A 13 -8.38 -2.50 10.79
CA VAL A 13 -7.43 -3.30 10.03
C VAL A 13 -7.69 -4.78 10.28
N ASN A 14 -7.17 -5.64 9.40
CA ASN A 14 -7.25 -7.08 9.62
C ASN A 14 -6.03 -7.54 10.46
N ASP A 15 -5.93 -8.84 10.69
CA ASP A 15 -4.86 -9.41 11.52
C ASP A 15 -3.46 -9.15 10.96
N GLU A 16 -3.35 -8.91 9.65
CA GLU A 16 -2.08 -8.61 9.00
C GLU A 16 -1.78 -7.12 8.94
N GLY A 17 -2.71 -6.27 9.39
CA GLY A 17 -2.53 -4.82 9.38
C GLY A 17 -3.00 -4.13 8.11
N PHE A 18 -3.68 -4.84 7.21
CA PHE A 18 -4.27 -4.21 6.03
C PHE A 18 -5.57 -3.51 6.39
N PHE A 19 -5.82 -2.38 5.73
CA PHE A 19 -7.05 -1.61 5.97
C PHE A 19 -8.28 -2.40 5.56
N GLU A 20 -9.30 -2.38 6.42
CA GLU A 20 -10.62 -2.90 6.09
C GLU A 20 -11.52 -1.78 5.56
N SER A 21 -11.18 -0.53 5.85
CA SER A 21 -11.94 0.64 5.41
C SER A 21 -11.03 1.62 4.68
N PRO A 22 -10.79 1.42 3.37
CA PRO A 22 -9.88 2.29 2.62
C PRO A 22 -10.23 3.78 2.66
N ASP A 23 -11.50 4.10 2.92
CA ASP A 23 -11.95 5.50 3.01
C ASP A 23 -11.33 6.24 4.19
N GLN A 24 -10.85 5.54 5.21
CA GLN A 24 -10.23 6.15 6.38
C GLN A 24 -8.78 6.60 6.14
N TRP A 25 -8.18 6.13 5.05
CA TRP A 25 -6.78 6.39 4.76
C TRP A 25 -6.51 7.85 4.39
N THR A 26 -5.36 8.38 4.87
CA THR A 26 -4.83 9.68 4.48
C THR A 26 -3.37 9.52 4.12
N GLU A 27 -2.82 10.51 3.43
CA GLU A 27 -1.39 10.47 3.07
C GLU A 27 -0.48 10.49 4.30
N ALA A 28 -0.88 11.17 5.36
CA ALA A 28 -0.12 11.16 6.62
C ALA A 28 -0.04 9.76 7.20
N MET A 29 -1.10 8.97 7.08
CA MET A 29 -1.10 7.57 7.52
C MET A 29 -0.13 6.73 6.70
N ALA A 30 -0.01 7.01 5.40
CA ALA A 30 0.93 6.29 4.54
C ALA A 30 2.36 6.46 5.03
N VAL A 31 2.73 7.65 5.47
CA VAL A 31 4.08 7.91 5.98
C VAL A 31 4.36 7.06 7.21
N GLU A 32 3.40 6.99 8.14
CA GLU A 32 3.56 6.17 9.35
C GLU A 32 3.64 4.67 9.01
N LEU A 33 2.78 4.22 8.11
CA LEU A 33 2.78 2.82 7.67
C LEU A 33 4.10 2.45 7.00
N ALA A 34 4.64 3.35 6.18
CA ALA A 34 5.91 3.14 5.52
C ALA A 34 7.06 3.00 6.53
N ARG A 35 7.07 3.85 7.55
CA ARG A 35 8.09 3.77 8.60
C ARG A 35 8.05 2.46 9.34
N ALA A 36 6.87 1.94 9.62
CA ALA A 36 6.70 0.65 10.26
C ALA A 36 7.25 -0.49 9.40
N GLU A 37 7.30 -0.30 8.08
CA GLU A 37 7.87 -1.28 7.14
C GLU A 37 9.34 -1.03 6.82
N GLY A 38 9.97 -0.09 7.52
CA GLY A 38 11.38 0.21 7.32
C GLY A 38 11.68 1.22 6.23
N ILE A 39 10.65 1.91 5.74
CA ILE A 39 10.81 2.95 4.71
C ILE A 39 10.72 4.30 5.41
N ASP A 40 11.87 4.95 5.59
CA ASP A 40 11.91 6.21 6.34
C ASP A 40 11.29 7.39 5.59
N GLU A 41 11.33 7.37 4.26
CA GLU A 41 10.87 8.48 3.46
C GLU A 41 10.23 7.99 2.17
N LEU A 42 9.06 8.54 1.83
CA LEU A 42 8.36 8.21 0.61
C LEU A 42 8.79 9.17 -0.50
N THR A 43 9.41 8.61 -1.54
CA THR A 43 9.83 9.38 -2.71
C THR A 43 8.66 9.53 -3.69
N ASP A 44 8.86 10.33 -4.75
CA ASP A 44 7.85 10.49 -5.80
C ASP A 44 7.44 9.15 -6.40
N GLN A 45 8.39 8.24 -6.58
CA GLN A 45 8.10 6.90 -7.11
C GLN A 45 7.25 6.08 -6.14
N HIS A 46 7.51 6.17 -4.85
CA HIS A 46 6.66 5.53 -3.84
C HIS A 46 5.23 6.03 -3.96
N TRP A 47 5.05 7.35 -4.04
CA TRP A 47 3.73 7.94 -4.15
C TRP A 47 3.03 7.55 -5.45
N GLN A 48 3.78 7.44 -6.54
CA GLN A 48 3.23 7.00 -7.82
C GLN A 48 2.61 5.60 -7.69
N VAL A 49 3.32 4.69 -7.04
CA VAL A 49 2.82 3.33 -6.81
C VAL A 49 1.63 3.33 -5.85
N ILE A 50 1.72 4.08 -4.77
CA ILE A 50 0.64 4.16 -3.77
C ILE A 50 -0.65 4.67 -4.41
N HIS A 51 -0.59 5.76 -5.15
CA HIS A 51 -1.77 6.32 -5.79
C HIS A 51 -2.33 5.39 -6.87
N PHE A 52 -1.46 4.72 -7.61
CA PHE A 52 -1.88 3.72 -8.59
C PHE A 52 -2.62 2.56 -7.92
N MET A 53 -2.11 2.08 -6.79
CA MET A 53 -2.74 1.02 -6.02
C MET A 53 -4.17 1.40 -5.61
N ARG A 54 -4.34 2.61 -5.11
CA ARG A 54 -5.66 3.09 -4.69
C ARG A 54 -6.61 3.23 -5.87
N LYS A 55 -6.11 3.73 -6.99
CA LYS A 55 -6.90 3.88 -8.21
C LYS A 55 -7.38 2.52 -8.71
N GLU A 56 -6.48 1.54 -8.78
CA GLU A 56 -6.83 0.19 -9.21
C GLU A 56 -7.85 -0.45 -8.28
N TYR A 57 -7.69 -0.28 -6.98
CA TYR A 57 -8.65 -0.80 -6.03
C TYR A 57 -10.03 -0.17 -6.21
N ALA A 58 -10.08 1.14 -6.41
CA ALA A 58 -11.35 1.84 -6.62
C ALA A 58 -12.07 1.38 -7.88
N GLU A 59 -11.32 1.06 -8.92
CA GLU A 59 -11.89 0.62 -10.20
C GLU A 59 -12.25 -0.86 -10.23
N LYS A 60 -11.44 -1.70 -9.62
CA LYS A 60 -11.56 -3.17 -9.75
C LYS A 60 -11.96 -3.90 -8.47
N GLY A 61 -12.01 -3.20 -7.35
CA GLY A 61 -12.35 -3.81 -6.07
C GLY A 61 -11.23 -4.65 -5.45
N THR A 62 -10.04 -4.64 -6.06
CA THR A 62 -8.86 -5.33 -5.53
C THR A 62 -7.61 -4.59 -5.97
N GLY A 63 -6.55 -4.68 -5.16
CA GLY A 63 -5.27 -4.10 -5.53
C GLY A 63 -4.57 -4.90 -6.62
N PRO A 64 -3.65 -4.27 -7.37
CA PRO A 64 -2.93 -4.96 -8.43
C PRO A 64 -1.85 -5.90 -7.88
N THR A 65 -1.49 -6.89 -8.69
CA THR A 65 -0.35 -7.77 -8.40
C THR A 65 0.95 -7.06 -8.78
N VAL A 66 2.09 -7.63 -8.37
CA VAL A 66 3.40 -7.11 -8.76
C VAL A 66 3.52 -7.02 -10.29
N ARG A 67 3.00 -8.04 -10.98
CA ARG A 67 3.05 -8.08 -12.44
C ARG A 67 2.32 -6.91 -13.08
N VAL A 68 1.12 -6.63 -12.60
CA VAL A 68 0.32 -5.51 -13.10
C VAL A 68 0.99 -4.19 -12.77
N LEU A 69 1.51 -4.05 -11.55
CA LEU A 69 2.26 -2.85 -11.17
C LEU A 69 3.42 -2.60 -12.12
N GLY A 70 4.21 -3.63 -12.39
CA GLY A 70 5.38 -3.49 -13.26
C GLY A 70 5.03 -3.09 -14.68
N LYS A 71 3.83 -3.46 -15.15
CA LYS A 71 3.39 -3.14 -16.52
C LYS A 71 2.73 -1.77 -16.64
N THR A 72 2.00 -1.35 -15.61
CA THR A 72 1.07 -0.23 -15.78
C THR A 72 1.31 0.95 -14.84
N SER A 73 2.09 0.78 -13.77
CA SER A 73 2.32 1.88 -12.83
C SER A 73 3.36 2.90 -13.30
N GLY A 74 4.12 2.56 -14.32
CA GLY A 74 5.25 3.38 -14.76
C GLY A 74 6.54 3.10 -14.00
N VAL A 75 6.52 2.15 -13.08
CA VAL A 75 7.69 1.74 -12.28
C VAL A 75 7.96 0.27 -12.58
N SER A 76 9.19 -0.07 -12.97
CA SER A 76 9.55 -1.44 -13.32
C SER A 76 9.49 -2.38 -12.10
N VAL A 77 9.38 -3.68 -12.36
CA VAL A 77 9.38 -4.69 -11.28
C VAL A 77 10.63 -4.58 -10.43
N LYS A 78 11.79 -4.37 -11.07
CA LYS A 78 13.05 -4.21 -10.36
C LYS A 78 13.00 -3.03 -9.39
N GLU A 79 12.50 -1.89 -9.87
CA GLU A 79 12.38 -0.69 -9.04
C GLU A 79 11.37 -0.88 -7.92
N LEU A 80 10.28 -1.63 -8.19
CA LEU A 80 9.30 -1.95 -7.15
C LEU A 80 9.92 -2.71 -5.99
N TYR A 81 10.81 -3.67 -6.27
CA TYR A 81 11.52 -4.40 -5.22
C TYR A 81 12.51 -3.51 -4.47
N GLU A 82 13.05 -2.51 -5.12
CA GLU A 82 13.93 -1.54 -4.46
C GLU A 82 13.13 -0.58 -3.57
N LEU A 83 11.97 -0.15 -4.02
CA LEU A 83 11.10 0.75 -3.26
C LEU A 83 10.43 0.06 -2.07
N PHE A 84 10.02 -1.19 -2.25
CA PHE A 84 9.30 -1.97 -1.24
C PHE A 84 9.97 -3.34 -1.07
N PRO A 85 11.15 -3.38 -0.41
CA PRO A 85 11.97 -4.61 -0.36
C PRO A 85 11.29 -5.83 0.25
N LYS A 86 10.31 -5.61 1.13
CA LYS A 86 9.66 -6.71 1.85
C LYS A 86 8.47 -7.32 1.09
N GLY A 87 8.21 -6.86 -0.12
CA GLY A 87 7.12 -7.37 -0.93
C GLY A 87 6.38 -6.23 -1.61
N PRO A 88 6.69 -5.96 -2.88
CA PRO A 88 6.23 -4.74 -3.53
C PRO A 88 4.71 -4.62 -3.65
N ALA A 89 3.98 -5.71 -3.87
CA ALA A 89 2.52 -5.60 -3.91
C ALA A 89 1.93 -5.57 -2.50
N LYS A 90 2.41 -6.46 -1.64
CA LYS A 90 1.88 -6.59 -0.27
C LYS A 90 2.15 -5.35 0.56
N VAL A 91 3.39 -4.90 0.61
CA VAL A 91 3.77 -3.73 1.42
C VAL A 91 3.16 -2.46 0.86
N ALA A 92 3.19 -2.30 -0.47
CA ALA A 92 2.60 -1.13 -1.10
C ALA A 92 1.09 -1.04 -0.83
N ALA A 93 0.38 -2.18 -0.87
CA ALA A 93 -1.05 -2.19 -0.55
C ALA A 93 -1.31 -1.79 0.89
N LYS A 94 -0.50 -2.27 1.82
CA LYS A 94 -0.64 -1.91 3.23
C LYS A 94 -0.44 -0.42 3.42
N ILE A 95 0.60 0.14 2.83
CA ILE A 95 0.92 1.57 2.93
C ILE A 95 -0.17 2.40 2.23
N ALA A 96 -0.71 1.90 1.13
CA ALA A 96 -1.76 2.59 0.39
C ALA A 96 -3.13 2.51 1.07
N GLY A 97 -3.24 1.77 2.16
CA GLY A 97 -4.49 1.69 2.90
C GLY A 97 -5.59 0.93 2.17
N ILE A 98 -5.24 -0.10 1.41
CA ILE A 98 -6.20 -0.97 0.74
C ILE A 98 -6.06 -2.39 1.27
N PRO A 99 -7.09 -3.24 1.09
CA PRO A 99 -7.00 -4.63 1.50
C PRO A 99 -5.91 -5.37 0.73
N LYS A 100 -5.45 -6.49 1.30
CA LYS A 100 -4.41 -7.30 0.67
C LYS A 100 -4.84 -7.75 -0.73
N PRO A 101 -4.00 -7.52 -1.76
CA PRO A 101 -4.34 -7.96 -3.12
C PRO A 101 -4.46 -9.48 -3.20
N ARG A 102 -5.35 -9.95 -4.05
CA ARG A 102 -5.50 -11.39 -4.30
C ARG A 102 -4.26 -11.91 -5.03
N GLY A 103 -3.84 -13.11 -4.68
CA GLY A 103 -2.67 -13.72 -5.29
C GLY A 103 -1.37 -12.97 -5.00
N CYS A 104 -1.36 -12.16 -3.96
CA CYS A 104 -0.21 -11.38 -3.57
C CYS A 104 0.86 -12.28 -2.97
N ILE A 105 2.08 -12.03 -3.34
CA ILE A 105 3.24 -12.69 -2.76
C ILE A 105 4.02 -11.69 -1.92
#